data_9a7219d1c4f99a8f925ab082fd55bca0
#
_entry.id   9a7219d1c4f99a8f925ab082fd55bca0
#
_cell.length_a   1.000
_cell.length_b   1.000
_cell.length_c   1.000
_cell.angle_alpha   90.00
_cell.angle_beta   90.00
_cell.angle_gamma   90.00
#
_symmetry.space_group_name_H-M   'P 1'
#
loop_
_entity.id
_entity.type
_entity.pdbx_description
1 polymer ?
#
loop_
_entity_poly.entity_id
_entity_poly.type
_entity_poly.pdbx_seq_one_letter_code
_entity_poly.pdbx_strand_id
1 'polypeptide(L)'
;MTETERFAPGTVLPAASFPITRKDLVRYAGASGDFNDIHWNGRFAVEVGLPDVIAHGMYTMAVAGRVLTDWIGDPAAVQEYFVRFSKPVPVPDDGVGALVEVTGKVTKALDDGRVQVDLTVLSAGQKVLGKAVAVVRIP
;
A
#
# COMPACT_ATOMS: atom_id res chain seq x y z
N MET A 1 -21.73 17.44 3.54
CA MET A 1 -21.42 16.17 4.21
C MET A 1 -21.10 16.46 5.65
N THR A 2 -21.82 15.86 6.55
CA THR A 2 -21.53 15.98 7.99
C THR A 2 -20.29 15.16 8.33
N GLU A 3 -19.67 15.47 9.48
CA GLU A 3 -18.51 14.72 9.96
C GLU A 3 -18.84 13.22 10.14
N THR A 4 -20.04 12.91 10.63
CA THR A 4 -20.53 11.54 10.78
C THR A 4 -20.66 10.81 9.43
N GLU A 5 -21.12 11.49 8.40
CA GLU A 5 -21.26 10.92 7.05
C GLU A 5 -19.92 10.60 6.41
N ARG A 6 -18.88 11.37 6.73
CA ARG A 6 -17.52 11.16 6.23
C ARG A 6 -16.95 9.78 6.63
N PHE A 7 -17.44 9.21 7.71
CA PHE A 7 -16.94 7.93 8.24
C PHE A 7 -17.96 6.80 8.17
N ALA A 8 -19.11 7.03 7.54
CA ALA A 8 -20.16 6.04 7.44
C ALA A 8 -19.75 4.87 6.52
N PRO A 9 -20.21 3.64 6.79
CA PRO A 9 -20.05 2.52 5.87
C PRO A 9 -20.52 2.88 4.46
N GLY A 10 -19.73 2.51 3.47
CA GLY A 10 -19.97 2.88 2.08
C GLY A 10 -19.19 4.13 1.62
N THR A 11 -18.64 4.91 2.53
CA THR A 11 -17.82 6.07 2.17
C THR A 11 -16.56 5.62 1.43
N VAL A 12 -16.30 6.22 0.28
CA VAL A 12 -15.11 5.99 -0.52
C VAL A 12 -14.05 7.03 -0.15
N LEU A 13 -12.85 6.57 0.14
CA LEU A 13 -11.70 7.44 0.43
C LEU A 13 -11.19 8.06 -0.88
N PRO A 14 -10.55 9.24 -0.82
CA PRO A 14 -9.87 9.77 -2.00
C PRO A 14 -8.84 8.79 -2.54
N ALA A 15 -8.96 8.45 -3.82
CA ALA A 15 -8.00 7.56 -4.49
C ALA A 15 -6.64 8.26 -4.63
N ALA A 16 -5.57 7.48 -4.62
CA ALA A 16 -4.23 7.97 -4.83
C ALA A 16 -3.40 7.01 -5.67
N SER A 17 -2.41 7.56 -6.36
CA SER A 17 -1.44 6.80 -7.13
C SER A 17 -0.04 7.16 -6.67
N PHE A 18 0.80 6.14 -6.50
CA PHE A 18 2.15 6.28 -5.97
C PHE A 18 3.15 5.66 -6.94
N PRO A 19 4.03 6.45 -7.55
CA PRO A 19 5.13 5.89 -8.33
C PRO A 19 6.16 5.24 -7.40
N ILE A 20 6.70 4.12 -7.84
CA ILE A 20 7.80 3.42 -7.18
C ILE A 20 8.95 3.28 -8.17
N THR A 21 10.09 3.90 -7.87
CA THR A 21 11.28 3.84 -8.70
C THR A 21 12.35 2.93 -8.09
N ARG A 22 13.36 2.57 -8.88
CA ARG A 22 14.54 1.87 -8.37
C ARG A 22 15.22 2.62 -7.22
N LYS A 23 15.27 3.94 -7.30
CA LYS A 23 15.80 4.78 -6.22
C LYS A 23 15.04 4.60 -4.92
N ASP A 24 13.73 4.48 -4.98
CA ASP A 24 12.89 4.24 -3.80
C ASP A 24 13.24 2.90 -3.14
N LEU A 25 13.49 1.87 -3.94
CA LEU A 25 13.88 0.56 -3.42
C LEU A 25 15.25 0.60 -2.74
N VAL A 26 16.19 1.35 -3.30
CA VAL A 26 17.54 1.56 -2.69
C VAL A 26 17.39 2.26 -1.34
N ARG A 27 16.57 3.31 -1.27
CA ARG A 27 16.31 4.03 -0.02
C ARG A 27 15.67 3.13 1.03
N TYR A 28 14.67 2.38 0.60
CA TYR A 28 13.95 1.50 1.52
C TYR A 28 14.84 0.36 2.03
N ALA A 29 15.67 -0.22 1.19
CA ALA A 29 16.66 -1.22 1.60
C ALA A 29 17.62 -0.65 2.67
N GLY A 30 18.09 0.56 2.46
CA GLY A 30 18.97 1.25 3.43
C GLY A 30 18.27 1.56 4.75
N ALA A 31 17.01 1.96 4.70
CA ALA A 31 16.25 2.31 5.90
C ALA A 31 15.76 1.07 6.67
N SER A 32 15.35 0.02 5.98
CA SER A 32 14.78 -1.19 6.59
C SER A 32 15.82 -2.26 6.94
N GLY A 33 16.99 -2.23 6.29
CA GLY A 33 17.98 -3.31 6.37
C GLY A 33 17.63 -4.53 5.51
N ASP A 34 16.56 -4.47 4.72
CA ASP A 34 16.19 -5.55 3.80
C ASP A 34 16.92 -5.39 2.47
N PHE A 35 18.07 -6.03 2.38
CA PHE A 35 18.92 -6.07 1.19
C PHE A 35 18.76 -7.35 0.38
N ASN A 36 17.62 -8.03 0.46
CA ASN A 36 17.36 -9.20 -0.37
C ASN A 36 17.58 -8.84 -1.84
N ASP A 37 18.36 -9.65 -2.53
CA ASP A 37 18.79 -9.42 -3.91
C ASP A 37 17.64 -9.21 -4.89
N ILE A 38 16.48 -9.75 -4.63
CA ILE A 38 15.29 -9.58 -5.51
C ILE A 38 14.84 -8.13 -5.62
N HIS A 39 15.28 -7.25 -4.71
CA HIS A 39 14.89 -5.85 -4.67
C HIS A 39 15.90 -4.90 -5.32
N TRP A 40 17.06 -5.42 -5.78
CA TRP A 40 18.08 -4.55 -6.38
C TRP A 40 18.90 -5.25 -7.48
N ASN A 41 18.98 -6.57 -7.50
CA ASN A 41 19.79 -7.34 -8.44
C ASN A 41 18.90 -7.94 -9.54
N GLY A 42 18.81 -7.27 -10.69
CA GLY A 42 17.94 -7.69 -11.78
C GLY A 42 18.29 -9.07 -12.34
N ARG A 43 19.57 -9.41 -12.42
CA ARG A 43 19.98 -10.76 -12.87
C ARG A 43 19.49 -11.84 -11.90
N PHE A 44 19.69 -11.63 -10.61
CA PHE A 44 19.22 -12.59 -9.59
C PHE A 44 17.69 -12.71 -9.61
N ALA A 45 16.97 -11.61 -9.70
CA ALA A 45 15.51 -11.63 -9.77
C ALA A 45 15.00 -12.51 -10.91
N VAL A 46 15.59 -12.39 -12.10
CA VAL A 46 15.23 -13.22 -13.25
C VAL A 46 15.62 -14.69 -13.06
N GLU A 47 16.78 -14.95 -12.49
CA GLU A 47 17.25 -16.32 -12.19
C GLU A 47 16.29 -17.05 -11.25
N VAL A 48 15.67 -16.38 -10.30
CA VAL A 48 14.70 -16.99 -9.36
C VAL A 48 13.26 -16.95 -9.87
N GLY A 49 13.03 -16.55 -11.12
CA GLY A 49 11.73 -16.64 -11.77
C GLY A 49 10.87 -15.38 -11.71
N LEU A 50 11.42 -14.26 -11.26
CA LEU A 50 10.72 -12.98 -11.28
C LEU A 50 10.91 -12.28 -12.63
N PRO A 51 9.94 -11.45 -13.05
CA PRO A 51 10.06 -10.73 -14.33
C PRO A 51 11.12 -9.63 -14.29
N ASP A 52 11.40 -9.07 -13.13
CA ASP A 52 12.36 -7.99 -12.88
C ASP A 52 12.60 -7.87 -11.37
N VAL A 53 13.38 -6.88 -10.98
CA VAL A 53 13.46 -6.43 -9.58
C VAL A 53 12.06 -6.04 -9.11
N ILE A 54 11.72 -6.45 -7.89
CA ILE A 54 10.39 -6.19 -7.32
C ILE A 54 10.50 -5.28 -6.09
N ALA A 55 9.44 -4.52 -5.85
CA ALA A 55 9.32 -3.72 -4.64
C ALA A 55 9.25 -4.63 -3.41
N HIS A 56 9.82 -4.16 -2.30
CA HIS A 56 9.62 -4.82 -1.00
C HIS A 56 8.13 -4.84 -0.69
N GLY A 57 7.60 -5.97 -0.28
CA GLY A 57 6.18 -6.08 0.11
C GLY A 57 5.82 -5.07 1.20
N MET A 58 6.67 -4.92 2.21
CA MET A 58 6.46 -3.95 3.29
C MET A 58 6.47 -2.50 2.80
N TYR A 59 7.23 -2.18 1.75
CA TYR A 59 7.19 -0.86 1.13
C TYR A 59 5.85 -0.61 0.42
N THR A 60 5.36 -1.58 -0.34
CA THR A 60 4.04 -1.51 -0.99
C THR A 60 2.94 -1.34 0.06
N MET A 61 3.00 -2.09 1.15
CA MET A 61 2.08 -1.96 2.28
C MET A 61 2.10 -0.55 2.88
N ALA A 62 3.29 0.00 3.12
CA ALA A 62 3.45 1.34 3.68
C ALA A 62 2.92 2.43 2.74
N VAL A 63 3.22 2.32 1.46
CA VAL A 63 2.74 3.26 0.42
C VAL A 63 1.21 3.25 0.35
N ALA A 64 0.59 2.07 0.31
CA ALA A 64 -0.86 1.94 0.31
C ALA A 64 -1.49 2.52 1.59
N GLY A 65 -0.84 2.36 2.73
CA GLY A 65 -1.29 2.91 4.01
C GLY A 65 -1.37 4.44 4.05
N ARG A 66 -0.69 5.14 3.16
CA ARG A 66 -0.79 6.60 3.06
C ARG A 66 -2.20 7.09 2.73
N VAL A 67 -2.98 6.30 2.00
CA VAL A 67 -4.38 6.63 1.74
C VAL A 67 -5.17 6.76 3.04
N LEU A 68 -4.88 5.91 4.02
CA LEU A 68 -5.50 5.97 5.34
C LEU A 68 -5.05 7.20 6.12
N THR A 69 -3.75 7.41 6.24
CA THR A 69 -3.19 8.49 7.04
C THR A 69 -3.49 9.87 6.46
N ASP A 70 -3.50 10.00 5.13
CA ASP A 70 -3.86 11.25 4.45
C ASP A 70 -5.37 11.55 4.62
N TRP A 71 -6.22 10.51 4.57
CA TRP A 71 -7.66 10.67 4.74
C TRP A 71 -8.05 11.08 6.17
N ILE A 72 -7.49 10.42 7.16
CA ILE A 72 -7.81 10.68 8.57
C ILE A 72 -7.09 11.91 9.12
N GLY A 73 -5.93 12.24 8.59
CA GLY A 73 -5.11 13.36 9.03
C GLY A 73 -4.29 13.13 10.30
N ASP A 74 -4.38 11.94 10.88
CA ASP A 74 -3.66 11.54 12.08
C ASP A 74 -3.12 10.11 11.94
N PRO A 75 -1.82 9.92 11.74
CA PRO A 75 -1.23 8.58 11.63
C PRO A 75 -1.49 7.70 12.85
N ALA A 76 -1.61 8.29 14.04
CA ALA A 76 -1.88 7.54 15.28
C ALA A 76 -3.30 6.97 15.33
N ALA A 77 -4.20 7.42 14.46
CA ALA A 77 -5.56 6.90 14.38
C ALA A 77 -5.63 5.50 13.74
N VAL A 78 -4.64 5.11 12.96
CA VAL A 78 -4.55 3.76 12.39
C VAL A 78 -4.11 2.79 13.49
N GLN A 79 -5.04 1.95 13.94
CA GLN A 79 -4.81 1.05 15.07
C GLN A 79 -4.43 -0.36 14.65
N GLU A 80 -4.98 -0.81 13.55
CA GLU A 80 -4.68 -2.12 12.96
C GLU A 80 -4.55 -1.97 11.46
N TYR A 81 -3.60 -2.70 10.90
CA TYR A 81 -3.40 -2.73 9.45
C TYR A 81 -2.88 -4.11 9.06
N PHE A 82 -3.70 -4.84 8.32
CA PHE A 82 -3.42 -6.19 7.85
C PHE A 82 -3.40 -6.22 6.32
N VAL A 83 -2.38 -6.87 5.75
CA VAL A 83 -2.33 -7.13 4.30
C VAL A 83 -1.93 -8.57 4.03
N ARG A 84 -2.35 -9.05 2.86
CA ARG A 84 -1.85 -10.29 2.28
C ARG A 84 -1.14 -9.95 0.97
N PHE A 85 0.13 -10.27 0.89
CA PHE A 85 0.90 -10.10 -0.35
C PHE A 85 0.48 -11.19 -1.34
N SER A 86 -0.02 -10.80 -2.51
CA SER A 86 -0.54 -11.75 -3.49
C SER A 86 0.25 -11.77 -4.80
N LYS A 87 0.74 -10.62 -5.25
CA LYS A 87 1.55 -10.51 -6.47
C LYS A 87 2.69 -9.52 -6.28
N PRO A 88 3.86 -9.79 -6.86
CA PRO A 88 4.96 -8.83 -6.84
C PRO A 88 4.63 -7.57 -7.63
N VAL A 89 5.32 -6.49 -7.29
CA VAL A 89 5.31 -5.23 -8.05
C VAL A 89 6.67 -5.11 -8.74
N PRO A 90 6.79 -5.51 -10.01
CA PRO A 90 8.04 -5.31 -10.76
C PRO A 90 8.31 -3.82 -10.95
N VAL A 91 9.58 -3.43 -10.75
CA VAL A 91 10.01 -2.04 -10.85
C VAL A 91 11.10 -1.95 -11.91
N PRO A 92 10.75 -1.64 -13.18
CA PRO A 92 11.75 -1.54 -14.25
C PRO A 92 12.71 -0.38 -14.05
N ASP A 93 13.93 -0.57 -14.54
CA ASP A 93 14.99 0.45 -14.52
C ASP A 93 14.88 1.34 -15.77
N ASP A 94 13.84 2.15 -15.82
CA ASP A 94 13.52 3.01 -16.98
C ASP A 94 13.31 4.48 -16.61
N GLY A 95 13.62 4.85 -15.36
CA GLY A 95 13.41 6.21 -14.85
C GLY A 95 11.96 6.52 -14.48
N VAL A 96 11.01 5.65 -14.81
CA VAL A 96 9.57 5.77 -14.51
C VAL A 96 9.16 4.84 -13.38
N GLY A 97 9.61 3.57 -13.44
CA GLY A 97 9.32 2.54 -12.45
C GLY A 97 7.93 1.96 -12.58
N ALA A 98 7.34 1.63 -11.43
CA ALA A 98 5.99 1.11 -11.31
C ALA A 98 5.03 2.17 -10.77
N LEU A 99 3.73 1.96 -10.97
CA LEU A 99 2.69 2.77 -10.37
C LEU A 99 1.80 1.87 -9.50
N VAL A 100 1.62 2.26 -8.25
CA VAL A 100 0.68 1.62 -7.33
C VAL A 100 -0.54 2.50 -7.18
N GLU A 101 -1.71 1.98 -7.53
CA GLU A 101 -2.98 2.69 -7.49
C GLU A 101 -3.80 2.14 -6.31
N VAL A 102 -4.26 3.03 -5.45
CA VAL A 102 -4.94 2.68 -4.20
C VAL A 102 -6.29 3.35 -4.13
N THR A 103 -7.30 2.56 -3.86
CA THR A 103 -8.64 3.03 -3.47
C THR A 103 -8.99 2.46 -2.11
N GLY A 104 -9.88 3.13 -1.39
CA GLY A 104 -10.32 2.68 -0.08
C GLY A 104 -11.81 2.91 0.12
N LYS A 105 -12.40 2.09 0.99
CA LYS A 105 -13.81 2.18 1.32
C LYS A 105 -14.04 1.81 2.78
N VAL A 106 -14.81 2.62 3.50
CA VAL A 106 -15.29 2.25 4.83
C VAL A 106 -16.29 1.11 4.67
N THR A 107 -16.02 -0.02 5.29
CA THR A 107 -16.86 -1.22 5.16
C THR A 107 -17.72 -1.48 6.39
N LYS A 108 -17.26 -1.10 7.57
CA LYS A 108 -17.97 -1.32 8.83
C LYS A 108 -17.77 -0.17 9.81
N ALA A 109 -18.82 0.19 10.51
CA ALA A 109 -18.70 0.91 11.78
C ALA A 109 -18.46 -0.12 12.89
N LEU A 110 -17.46 0.13 13.72
CA LEU A 110 -17.11 -0.69 14.87
C LEU A 110 -17.47 0.05 16.16
N ASP A 111 -17.39 -0.65 17.28
CA ASP A 111 -17.60 -0.03 18.59
C ASP A 111 -16.47 0.95 18.91
N ASP A 112 -16.72 1.85 19.86
CA ASP A 112 -15.74 2.80 20.41
C ASP A 112 -15.17 3.81 19.41
N GLY A 113 -15.98 4.25 18.44
CA GLY A 113 -15.58 5.28 17.47
C GLY A 113 -14.52 4.81 16.50
N ARG A 114 -14.55 3.55 16.10
CA ARG A 114 -13.66 2.96 15.11
C ARG A 114 -14.41 2.53 13.87
N VAL A 115 -13.72 2.53 12.75
CA VAL A 115 -14.24 2.03 11.48
C VAL A 115 -13.26 1.06 10.85
N GLN A 116 -13.78 0.10 10.11
CA GLN A 116 -12.99 -0.76 9.25
C GLN A 116 -12.94 -0.16 7.86
N VAL A 117 -11.74 -0.11 7.29
CA VAL A 117 -11.50 0.35 5.92
C VAL A 117 -10.83 -0.76 5.13
N ASP A 118 -11.40 -1.08 3.97
CA ASP A 118 -10.78 -1.99 3.02
C ASP A 118 -10.09 -1.19 1.93
N LEU A 119 -8.84 -1.53 1.63
CA LEU A 119 -8.09 -0.96 0.53
C LEU A 119 -8.04 -1.93 -0.65
N THR A 120 -8.10 -1.39 -1.85
CA THR A 120 -7.80 -2.09 -3.10
C THR A 120 -6.53 -1.51 -3.66
N VAL A 121 -5.52 -2.34 -3.88
CA VAL A 121 -4.18 -1.94 -4.28
C VAL A 121 -3.81 -2.64 -5.57
N LEU A 122 -3.69 -1.87 -6.64
CA LEU A 122 -3.42 -2.35 -7.99
C LEU A 122 -2.07 -1.85 -8.49
N SER A 123 -1.39 -2.67 -9.27
CA SER A 123 -0.26 -2.23 -10.10
C SER A 123 -0.34 -2.97 -11.45
N ALA A 124 -0.21 -2.23 -12.53
CA ALA A 124 -0.37 -2.76 -13.89
C ALA A 124 -1.70 -3.55 -14.06
N GLY A 125 -2.78 -3.05 -13.49
CA GLY A 125 -4.11 -3.67 -13.55
C GLY A 125 -4.29 -4.93 -12.70
N GLN A 126 -3.28 -5.32 -11.93
CA GLN A 126 -3.32 -6.52 -11.09
C GLN A 126 -3.41 -6.15 -9.60
N LYS A 127 -4.22 -6.91 -8.86
CA LYS A 127 -4.33 -6.77 -7.43
C LYS A 127 -3.08 -7.33 -6.74
N VAL A 128 -2.24 -6.44 -6.21
CA VAL A 128 -0.95 -6.82 -5.62
C VAL A 128 -1.05 -7.13 -4.12
N LEU A 129 -2.01 -6.56 -3.43
CA LEU A 129 -2.40 -6.99 -2.10
C LEU A 129 -3.76 -7.70 -2.20
N GLY A 130 -3.78 -8.99 -1.89
CA GLY A 130 -4.99 -9.82 -1.99
C GLY A 130 -6.04 -9.45 -0.95
N LYS A 131 -5.59 -8.92 0.18
CA LYS A 131 -6.39 -8.35 1.24
C LYS A 131 -5.61 -7.17 1.83
N ALA A 132 -6.29 -6.07 2.09
CA ALA A 132 -5.71 -4.94 2.80
C ALA A 132 -6.83 -4.31 3.62
N VAL A 133 -6.77 -4.47 4.94
CA VAL A 133 -7.83 -4.06 5.87
C VAL A 133 -7.20 -3.30 7.02
N ALA A 134 -7.79 -2.18 7.37
CA ALA A 134 -7.36 -1.37 8.49
C ALA A 134 -8.52 -1.12 9.46
N VAL A 135 -8.17 -0.89 10.73
CA VAL A 135 -9.07 -0.34 11.74
C VAL A 135 -8.55 1.04 12.10
N VAL A 136 -9.41 2.03 11.93
CA VAL A 136 -9.08 3.44 12.13
C VAL A 136 -10.01 4.03 13.17
N ARG A 137 -9.45 4.74 14.14
CA ARG A 137 -10.23 5.53 15.10
C ARG A 137 -10.63 6.86 14.45
N ILE A 138 -11.91 7.15 14.47
CA ILE A 138 -12.42 8.44 14.00
C ILE A 138 -12.31 9.50 15.09
N PRO A 139 -12.19 10.79 14.69
CA PRO A 139 -12.10 11.91 15.64
C PRO A 139 -13.26 11.99 16.63
#